data_79e886a54870ab07271c5926a8b3d9a9
#
_entry.id   79e886a54870ab07271c5926a8b3d9a9
#
_cell.length_a   1.000
_cell.length_b   1.000
_cell.length_c   1.000
_cell.angle_alpha   90.00
_cell.angle_beta   90.00
_cell.angle_gamma   90.00
#
_symmetry.space_group_name_H-M   'P 1'
#
loop_
_entity.id
_entity.type
_entity.pdbx_description
1 polymer ?
#
loop_
_entity_poly.entity_id
_entity_poly.type
_entity_poly.pdbx_seq_one_letter_code
_entity_poly.pdbx_strand_id
1 'polypeptide(L)'
;NNEGDIWLPIPYDGRLKGSVGPLISNCVSFLFYRISPGEMNSVSQTVKSLSNQMTAQIKNNMPKKYTMFLNMMRHIPLWLYYFLISRTGEGTFASFLYTSTGDNFSGLKSLFGEPLRDLTLIPALTYPPGLTFVFLKHDESLDVNIAYSPDIINNNDLHLIEQKIKEILLADH
;
A
#
# COMPACT_ATOMS: atom_id res chain seq x y z
N ASN A 1 -5.90 -2.15 -20.84
CA ASN A 1 -6.28 -2.79 -19.58
C ASN A 1 -7.05 -4.05 -19.92
N ASN A 2 -6.59 -5.21 -19.45
CA ASN A 2 -7.43 -6.41 -19.51
C ASN A 2 -8.49 -6.24 -18.43
N GLU A 3 -9.75 -6.42 -18.77
CA GLU A 3 -10.85 -6.39 -17.83
C GLU A 3 -10.60 -7.41 -16.71
N GLY A 4 -10.66 -6.94 -15.46
CA GLY A 4 -10.48 -7.77 -14.28
C GLY A 4 -9.08 -7.80 -13.66
N ASP A 5 -8.08 -7.13 -14.24
CA ASP A 5 -6.77 -7.01 -13.59
C ASP A 5 -6.85 -6.11 -12.35
N ILE A 6 -6.23 -6.57 -11.28
CA ILE A 6 -6.03 -5.76 -10.06
C ILE A 6 -4.66 -5.08 -10.13
N TRP A 7 -4.65 -3.77 -9.95
CA TRP A 7 -3.44 -2.97 -9.86
C TRP A 7 -3.23 -2.50 -8.42
N LEU A 8 -2.04 -2.78 -7.88
CA LEU A 8 -1.72 -2.53 -6.48
C LEU A 8 -0.38 -1.81 -6.35
N PRO A 9 -0.36 -0.51 -6.03
CA PRO A 9 0.85 0.18 -5.62
C PRO A 9 1.12 -0.14 -4.15
N ILE A 10 2.31 -0.67 -3.86
CA ILE A 10 2.78 -0.92 -2.49
C ILE A 10 3.88 0.07 -2.16
N PRO A 11 3.77 0.83 -1.07
CA PRO A 11 4.83 1.73 -0.63
C PRO A 11 6.13 0.96 -0.35
N TYR A 12 7.23 1.53 -0.79
CA TYR A 12 8.57 1.01 -0.56
C TYR A 12 9.39 2.06 0.17
N ASP A 13 10.00 1.69 1.30
CA ASP A 13 10.90 2.57 2.04
C ASP A 13 12.24 2.65 1.32
N GLY A 14 12.54 3.81 0.75
CA GLY A 14 13.79 4.10 0.04
C GLY A 14 14.94 4.52 0.94
N ARG A 15 14.79 4.48 2.26
CA ARG A 15 15.88 4.80 3.18
C ARG A 15 16.99 3.75 3.09
N LEU A 16 18.22 4.23 3.20
CA LEU A 16 19.37 3.33 3.29
C LEU A 16 19.31 2.58 4.63
N LYS A 17 19.36 1.25 4.58
CA LYS A 17 19.45 0.42 5.78
C LYS A 17 20.69 0.82 6.58
N GLY A 18 20.49 1.11 7.88
CA GLY A 18 21.57 1.52 8.79
C GLY A 18 21.91 3.01 8.78
N SER A 19 21.14 3.86 8.09
CA SER A 19 21.23 5.31 8.28
C SER A 19 20.75 5.65 9.70
N VAL A 20 21.70 6.07 10.54
CA VAL A 20 21.43 6.48 11.93
C VAL A 20 21.06 7.95 11.93
N GLY A 21 19.88 8.27 12.42
CA GLY A 21 19.45 9.65 12.67
C GLY A 21 17.99 9.90 12.27
N PRO A 22 17.36 10.92 12.85
CA PRO A 22 15.99 11.31 12.53
C PRO A 22 15.96 11.93 11.12
N LEU A 23 15.88 11.10 10.08
CA LEU A 23 15.65 11.57 8.73
C LEU A 23 14.18 11.93 8.58
N ILE A 24 13.83 13.17 8.91
CA ILE A 24 12.49 13.73 8.67
C ILE A 24 12.41 14.06 7.17
N SER A 25 12.24 13.05 6.34
CA SER A 25 11.99 13.26 4.92
C SER A 25 11.10 12.16 4.35
N ASN A 26 10.32 12.51 3.33
CA ASN A 26 9.52 11.54 2.61
C ASN A 26 10.43 10.78 1.63
N CYS A 27 10.89 9.60 2.05
CA CYS A 27 11.70 8.68 1.24
C CYS A 27 10.86 7.52 0.68
N VAL A 28 9.54 7.69 0.60
CA VAL A 28 8.65 6.65 0.08
C VAL A 28 8.71 6.64 -1.44
N SER A 29 8.93 5.48 -1.99
CA SER A 29 8.72 5.13 -3.40
C SER A 29 7.60 4.11 -3.49
N PHE A 30 7.29 3.64 -4.70
CA PHE A 30 6.25 2.64 -4.91
C PHE A 30 6.79 1.50 -5.77
N LEU A 31 6.30 0.30 -5.47
CA LEU A 31 6.36 -0.86 -6.35
C LEU A 31 4.95 -1.12 -6.87
N PHE A 32 4.81 -1.30 -8.17
CA PHE A 32 3.50 -1.52 -8.80
C PHE A 32 3.35 -2.99 -9.15
N TYR A 33 2.27 -3.57 -8.64
CA TYR A 33 1.93 -4.97 -8.88
C TYR A 33 0.68 -5.06 -9.73
N ARG A 34 0.62 -6.11 -10.51
CA ARG A 34 -0.55 -6.47 -11.30
C ARG A 34 -0.91 -7.91 -10.97
N ILE A 35 -2.17 -8.17 -10.69
CA ILE A 35 -2.70 -9.50 -10.47
C ILE A 35 -3.78 -9.74 -11.52
N SER A 36 -3.59 -10.74 -12.36
CA SER A 36 -4.58 -11.13 -13.36
C SER A 36 -5.62 -12.09 -12.75
N PRO A 37 -6.83 -12.20 -13.34
CA PRO A 37 -7.86 -13.11 -12.85
C PRO A 37 -7.39 -14.54 -12.70
N GLY A 38 -6.54 -15.03 -13.59
CA GLY A 38 -5.98 -16.39 -13.52
C GLY A 38 -5.05 -16.63 -12.35
N GLU A 39 -4.45 -15.58 -11.79
CA GLU A 39 -3.55 -15.65 -10.63
C GLU A 39 -4.29 -15.58 -9.29
N MET A 40 -5.59 -15.25 -9.32
CA MET A 40 -6.45 -15.15 -8.12
C MET A 40 -7.10 -16.49 -7.72
N ASN A 41 -6.84 -17.57 -8.45
CA ASN A 41 -7.45 -18.88 -8.20
C ASN A 41 -7.06 -19.50 -6.84
N SER A 42 -5.90 -19.12 -6.30
CA SER A 42 -5.48 -19.52 -4.97
C SER A 42 -4.55 -18.49 -4.33
N VAL A 43 -4.62 -18.37 -3.01
CA VAL A 43 -3.75 -17.48 -2.22
C VAL A 43 -2.26 -17.77 -2.53
N SER A 44 -1.89 -19.05 -2.60
CA SER A 44 -0.52 -19.46 -2.88
C SER A 44 -0.03 -18.99 -4.26
N GLN A 45 -0.87 -19.06 -5.29
CA GLN A 45 -0.51 -18.57 -6.64
C GLN A 45 -0.37 -17.05 -6.65
N THR A 46 -1.30 -16.33 -6.01
CA THR A 46 -1.23 -14.86 -5.89
C THR A 46 0.06 -14.44 -5.17
N VAL A 47 0.37 -15.04 -4.03
CA VAL A 47 1.59 -14.74 -3.26
C VAL A 47 2.85 -15.02 -4.08
N LYS A 48 2.89 -16.14 -4.81
CA LYS A 48 4.02 -16.48 -5.67
C LYS A 48 4.20 -15.47 -6.80
N SER A 49 3.10 -15.05 -7.44
CA SER A 49 3.14 -14.03 -8.50
C SER A 49 3.66 -12.69 -7.95
N LEU A 50 3.12 -12.22 -6.83
CA LEU A 50 3.56 -10.98 -6.18
C LEU A 50 5.05 -11.04 -5.78
N SER A 51 5.50 -12.16 -5.22
CA SER A 51 6.90 -12.37 -4.84
C SER A 51 7.84 -12.33 -6.06
N ASN A 52 7.44 -12.94 -7.17
CA ASN A 52 8.21 -12.91 -8.41
C ASN A 52 8.28 -11.47 -8.98
N GLN A 53 7.15 -10.75 -9.00
CA GLN A 53 7.09 -9.35 -9.43
C GLN A 53 7.97 -8.46 -8.55
N MET A 54 7.93 -8.64 -7.22
CA MET A 54 8.77 -7.91 -6.28
C MET A 54 10.26 -8.13 -6.58
N THR A 55 10.66 -9.39 -6.72
CA THR A 55 12.05 -9.76 -7.01
C THR A 55 12.52 -9.14 -8.32
N ALA A 56 11.70 -9.21 -9.37
CA ALA A 56 12.01 -8.61 -10.67
C ALA A 56 12.14 -7.08 -10.59
N GLN A 57 11.24 -6.40 -9.87
CA GLN A 57 11.27 -4.94 -9.70
C GLN A 57 12.51 -4.49 -8.93
N ILE A 58 12.87 -5.19 -7.85
CA ILE A 58 14.07 -4.90 -7.05
C ILE A 58 15.33 -5.14 -7.88
N LYS A 59 15.43 -6.28 -8.58
CA LYS A 59 16.56 -6.61 -9.46
C LYS A 59 16.76 -5.56 -10.55
N ASN A 60 15.68 -5.00 -11.08
CA ASN A 60 15.70 -3.97 -12.12
C ASN A 60 15.87 -2.55 -11.55
N ASN A 61 16.12 -2.39 -10.24
CA ASN A 61 16.24 -1.09 -9.55
C ASN A 61 15.03 -0.16 -9.77
N MET A 62 13.83 -0.73 -9.86
CA MET A 62 12.60 0.04 -10.11
C MET A 62 12.32 1.11 -9.04
N PRO A 63 12.54 0.87 -7.73
CA PRO A 63 12.34 1.91 -6.71
C PRO A 63 13.18 3.16 -6.99
N LYS A 64 14.44 3.00 -7.39
CA LYS A 64 15.33 4.13 -7.73
C LYS A 64 14.86 4.86 -9.00
N LYS A 65 14.39 4.12 -10.00
CA LYS A 65 13.84 4.70 -11.24
C LYS A 65 12.59 5.51 -10.96
N TYR A 66 11.69 5.01 -10.10
CA TYR A 66 10.50 5.76 -9.68
C TYR A 66 10.85 7.01 -8.87
N THR A 67 11.78 6.92 -7.94
CA THR A 67 12.27 8.10 -7.20
C THR A 67 12.85 9.15 -8.16
N MET A 68 13.63 8.72 -9.13
CA MET A 68 14.20 9.62 -10.15
C MET A 68 13.09 10.26 -11.01
N PHE A 69 12.10 9.48 -11.43
CA PHE A 69 10.93 9.96 -12.15
C PHE A 69 10.14 11.00 -11.34
N LEU A 70 9.83 10.70 -10.07
CA LEU A 70 9.12 11.62 -9.18
C LEU A 70 9.92 12.93 -8.97
N ASN A 71 11.23 12.85 -8.83
CA ASN A 71 12.09 14.03 -8.73
C ASN A 71 12.05 14.87 -10.02
N MET A 72 12.03 14.25 -11.18
CA MET A 72 11.87 14.94 -12.45
C MET A 72 10.48 15.60 -12.53
N MET A 73 9.43 14.92 -12.11
CA MET A 73 8.05 15.43 -12.10
C MET A 73 7.88 16.70 -11.24
N ARG A 74 8.70 16.89 -10.21
CA ARG A 74 8.69 18.11 -9.38
C ARG A 74 9.08 19.40 -10.14
N HIS A 75 9.75 19.26 -11.26
CA HIS A 75 10.21 20.40 -12.08
C HIS A 75 9.29 20.70 -13.27
N ILE A 76 8.23 19.89 -13.47
CA ILE A 76 7.27 20.14 -14.55
C ILE A 76 6.29 21.23 -14.13
N PRO A 77 5.92 22.16 -15.05
CA PRO A 77 4.87 23.12 -14.80
C PRO A 77 3.54 22.44 -14.45
N LEU A 78 2.79 23.02 -13.52
CA LEU A 78 1.55 22.43 -12.98
C LEU A 78 0.52 22.11 -14.08
N TRP A 79 0.41 22.95 -15.10
CA TRP A 79 -0.51 22.72 -16.23
C TRP A 79 -0.15 21.47 -17.03
N LEU A 80 1.16 21.21 -17.22
CA LEU A 80 1.63 20.00 -17.92
C LEU A 80 1.41 18.75 -17.06
N TYR A 81 1.60 18.86 -15.76
CA TYR A 81 1.32 17.81 -14.80
C TYR A 81 -0.16 17.39 -14.86
N TYR A 82 -1.10 18.36 -14.78
CA TYR A 82 -2.53 18.08 -14.92
C TYR A 82 -2.89 17.50 -16.28
N PHE A 83 -2.30 18.01 -17.35
CA PHE A 83 -2.52 17.48 -18.69
C PHE A 83 -2.08 16.01 -18.83
N LEU A 84 -0.92 15.66 -18.25
CA LEU A 84 -0.44 14.27 -18.26
C LEU A 84 -1.33 13.35 -17.42
N ILE A 85 -1.72 13.76 -16.23
CA ILE A 85 -2.60 12.97 -15.36
C ILE A 85 -4.00 12.79 -15.95
N SER A 86 -4.58 13.85 -16.51
CA SER A 86 -5.92 13.76 -17.10
C SER A 86 -6.00 12.84 -18.32
N ARG A 87 -4.88 12.61 -19.00
CA ARG A 87 -4.81 11.69 -20.15
C ARG A 87 -4.50 10.24 -19.79
N THR A 88 -4.02 9.97 -18.60
CA THR A 88 -3.74 8.60 -18.15
C THR A 88 -5.00 7.83 -17.77
N GLY A 89 -6.03 7.94 -18.60
CA GLY A 89 -7.27 7.18 -18.56
C GLY A 89 -7.95 7.17 -17.20
N GLU A 90 -9.08 7.79 -17.09
CA GLU A 90 -10.06 7.75 -15.97
C GLU A 90 -9.52 7.57 -14.52
N GLY A 91 -8.23 7.87 -14.30
CA GLY A 91 -7.63 8.03 -12.96
C GLY A 91 -7.32 6.76 -12.16
N THR A 92 -7.54 5.58 -12.69
CA THR A 92 -7.36 4.33 -11.93
C THR A 92 -5.97 3.75 -12.11
N PHE A 93 -4.96 4.31 -11.42
CA PHE A 93 -3.64 3.68 -11.28
C PHE A 93 -3.62 2.55 -10.25
N ALA A 94 -4.68 2.40 -9.46
CA ALA A 94 -4.77 1.43 -8.39
C ALA A 94 -6.21 0.96 -8.24
N SER A 95 -6.39 -0.35 -8.03
CA SER A 95 -7.69 -0.92 -7.66
C SER A 95 -8.00 -0.63 -6.19
N PHE A 96 -6.97 -0.59 -5.35
CA PHE A 96 -7.00 -0.17 -3.95
C PHE A 96 -5.58 0.18 -3.50
N LEU A 97 -5.46 0.84 -2.35
CA LEU A 97 -4.17 1.09 -1.72
C LEU A 97 -3.94 0.09 -0.59
N TYR A 98 -2.70 -0.33 -0.47
CA TYR A 98 -2.25 -1.21 0.61
C TYR A 98 -0.99 -0.62 1.24
N THR A 99 -0.94 -0.62 2.55
CA THR A 99 0.29 -0.32 3.29
C THR A 99 0.38 -1.18 4.55
N SER A 100 1.60 -1.53 4.91
CA SER A 100 1.89 -2.20 6.17
C SER A 100 3.03 -1.46 6.85
N THR A 101 2.91 -1.27 8.14
CA THR A 101 3.96 -0.65 8.95
C THR A 101 5.10 -1.62 9.26
N GLY A 102 4.92 -2.91 9.00
CA GLY A 102 5.86 -3.95 9.44
C GLY A 102 6.07 -3.88 10.95
N ASP A 103 7.29 -4.12 11.40
CA ASP A 103 7.67 -4.11 12.82
C ASP A 103 8.15 -2.73 13.31
N ASN A 104 7.85 -1.65 12.59
CA ASN A 104 8.38 -0.31 12.92
C ASN A 104 7.92 0.23 14.29
N PHE A 105 6.81 -0.27 14.81
CA PHE A 105 6.26 0.12 16.11
C PHE A 105 6.49 -0.93 17.21
N SER A 106 7.13 -2.05 16.88
CA SER A 106 7.50 -3.04 17.88
C SER A 106 8.51 -2.41 18.85
N GLY A 107 8.20 -2.48 20.14
CA GLY A 107 9.02 -1.86 21.18
C GLY A 107 8.69 -0.40 21.51
N LEU A 108 7.75 0.24 20.85
CA LEU A 108 7.22 1.55 21.26
C LEU A 108 6.26 1.35 22.46
N LYS A 109 6.81 1.44 23.69
CA LYS A 109 6.06 1.16 24.92
C LYS A 109 5.45 2.40 25.57
N SER A 110 5.95 3.58 25.24
CA SER A 110 5.48 4.83 25.82
C SER A 110 5.58 5.98 24.82
N LEU A 111 4.66 6.93 24.94
CA LEU A 111 4.65 8.18 24.18
C LEU A 111 4.53 9.35 25.16
N PHE A 112 5.43 10.33 25.08
CA PHE A 112 5.48 11.49 25.99
C PHE A 112 5.51 11.13 27.49
N GLY A 113 6.09 9.97 27.83
CA GLY A 113 6.17 9.51 29.24
C GLY A 113 4.99 8.66 29.73
N GLU A 114 3.91 8.60 28.92
CA GLU A 114 2.73 7.77 29.23
C GLU A 114 2.83 6.39 28.56
N PRO A 115 2.42 5.30 29.23
CA PRO A 115 2.43 3.97 28.64
C PRO A 115 1.46 3.88 27.47
N LEU A 116 1.94 3.37 26.34
CA LEU A 116 1.11 3.11 25.18
C LEU A 116 0.30 1.83 25.39
N ARG A 117 -1.03 1.93 25.30
CA ARG A 117 -1.92 0.78 25.45
C ARG A 117 -2.39 0.26 24.09
N ASP A 118 -2.80 1.18 23.22
CA ASP A 118 -3.30 0.89 21.88
C ASP A 118 -2.69 1.86 20.89
N LEU A 119 -2.35 1.36 19.72
CA LEU A 119 -1.85 2.15 18.61
C LEU A 119 -2.72 1.88 17.39
N THR A 120 -3.35 2.92 16.88
CA THR A 120 -4.18 2.84 15.67
C THR A 120 -3.70 3.85 14.65
N LEU A 121 -3.53 3.40 13.41
CA LEU A 121 -3.18 4.25 12.29
C LEU A 121 -4.42 4.50 11.43
N ILE A 122 -4.90 5.72 11.38
CA ILE A 122 -6.01 6.11 10.54
C ILE A 122 -5.48 6.50 9.16
N PRO A 123 -5.77 5.73 8.11
CA PRO A 123 -5.30 6.06 6.77
C PRO A 123 -6.03 7.25 6.18
N ALA A 124 -5.32 8.04 5.38
CA ALA A 124 -5.97 9.01 4.53
C ALA A 124 -6.71 8.27 3.39
N LEU A 125 -7.97 8.65 3.15
CA LEU A 125 -8.70 8.17 2.01
C LEU A 125 -8.25 8.93 0.76
N THR A 126 -7.71 8.21 -0.21
CA THR A 126 -7.38 8.74 -1.54
C THR A 126 -8.46 8.35 -2.53
N TYR A 127 -8.87 9.30 -3.35
CA TYR A 127 -9.87 9.06 -4.38
C TYR A 127 -9.38 9.58 -5.74
N PRO A 128 -9.37 8.75 -6.79
CA PRO A 128 -9.46 7.30 -6.77
C PRO A 128 -8.25 6.62 -6.10
N PRO A 129 -8.33 5.35 -5.63
CA PRO A 129 -9.36 4.34 -5.85
C PRO A 129 -10.50 4.34 -4.83
N GLY A 130 -10.44 5.11 -3.74
CA GLY A 130 -11.49 5.16 -2.72
C GLY A 130 -11.54 3.95 -1.79
N LEU A 131 -10.48 3.13 -1.75
CA LEU A 131 -10.32 2.01 -0.82
C LEU A 131 -8.85 1.91 -0.40
N THR A 132 -8.60 1.89 0.90
CA THR A 132 -7.25 1.80 1.48
C THR A 132 -7.23 0.81 2.63
N PHE A 133 -6.29 -0.11 2.60
CA PHE A 133 -6.00 -1.05 3.70
C PHE A 133 -4.70 -0.66 4.38
N VAL A 134 -4.72 -0.59 5.71
CA VAL A 134 -3.52 -0.38 6.53
C VAL A 134 -3.41 -1.49 7.55
N PHE A 135 -2.29 -2.20 7.50
CA PHE A 135 -1.93 -3.23 8.44
C PHE A 135 -0.88 -2.68 9.40
N LEU A 136 -1.24 -2.58 10.66
CA LEU A 136 -0.38 -2.10 11.74
C LEU A 136 -0.07 -3.26 12.67
N LYS A 137 1.19 -3.65 12.74
CA LYS A 137 1.68 -4.61 13.72
C LYS A 137 2.26 -3.87 14.91
N HIS A 138 1.74 -4.16 16.10
CA HIS A 138 2.25 -3.65 17.36
C HIS A 138 2.30 -4.79 18.37
N ASP A 139 3.51 -5.13 18.82
CA ASP A 139 3.80 -6.29 19.66
C ASP A 139 3.20 -7.59 19.08
N GLU A 140 2.25 -8.21 19.77
CA GLU A 140 1.58 -9.45 19.34
C GLU A 140 0.22 -9.19 18.65
N SER A 141 -0.16 -7.92 18.48
CA SER A 141 -1.42 -7.53 17.84
C SER A 141 -1.22 -7.09 16.39
N LEU A 142 -2.24 -7.35 15.58
CA LEU A 142 -2.34 -6.87 14.20
C LEU A 142 -3.65 -6.12 14.02
N ASP A 143 -3.54 -4.79 13.85
CA ASP A 143 -4.68 -3.96 13.54
C ASP A 143 -4.83 -3.80 12.04
N VAL A 144 -6.05 -3.99 11.55
CA VAL A 144 -6.40 -3.78 10.13
C VAL A 144 -7.39 -2.64 10.04
N ASN A 145 -6.94 -1.53 9.46
CA ASN A 145 -7.75 -0.35 9.27
C ASN A 145 -8.16 -0.23 7.80
N ILE A 146 -9.45 -0.06 7.54
CA ILE A 146 -10.02 0.06 6.21
C ILE A 146 -10.64 1.45 6.08
N ALA A 147 -10.08 2.28 5.18
CA ALA A 147 -10.72 3.52 4.76
C ALA A 147 -11.37 3.31 3.39
N TYR A 148 -12.61 3.70 3.24
CA TYR A 148 -13.37 3.50 2.01
C TYR A 148 -14.29 4.67 1.70
N SER A 149 -14.62 4.83 0.41
CA SER A 149 -15.65 5.75 -0.04
C SER A 149 -16.99 5.02 -0.17
N PRO A 150 -18.06 5.49 0.50
CA PRO A 150 -19.40 4.90 0.36
C PRO A 150 -19.94 4.90 -1.07
N ASP A 151 -19.41 5.77 -1.93
CA ASP A 151 -19.82 5.85 -3.34
C ASP A 151 -19.26 4.68 -4.17
N ILE A 152 -18.24 3.97 -3.65
CA ILE A 152 -17.57 2.86 -4.34
C ILE A 152 -17.91 1.53 -3.69
N ILE A 153 -17.91 1.48 -2.35
CA ILE A 153 -18.10 0.26 -1.58
C ILE A 153 -19.31 0.47 -0.65
N ASN A 154 -20.30 -0.35 -0.82
CA ASN A 154 -21.44 -0.36 0.08
C ASN A 154 -21.12 -1.14 1.39
N ASN A 155 -21.94 -0.95 2.41
CA ASN A 155 -21.71 -1.58 3.72
C ASN A 155 -21.73 -3.12 3.66
N ASN A 156 -22.50 -3.72 2.76
CA ASN A 156 -22.56 -5.18 2.64
C ASN A 156 -21.25 -5.73 2.07
N ASP A 157 -20.69 -5.07 1.05
CA ASP A 157 -19.40 -5.43 0.49
C ASP A 157 -18.27 -5.24 1.51
N LEU A 158 -18.33 -4.15 2.30
CA LEU A 158 -17.38 -3.93 3.39
C LEU A 158 -17.39 -5.07 4.41
N HIS A 159 -18.58 -5.46 4.89
CA HIS A 159 -18.70 -6.58 5.83
C HIS A 159 -18.17 -7.90 5.25
N LEU A 160 -18.38 -8.13 3.96
CA LEU A 160 -17.84 -9.31 3.28
C LEU A 160 -16.30 -9.27 3.25
N ILE A 161 -15.72 -8.10 2.96
CA ILE A 161 -14.26 -7.90 2.97
C ILE A 161 -13.70 -8.14 4.38
N GLU A 162 -14.30 -7.54 5.41
CA GLU A 162 -13.90 -7.73 6.80
C GLU A 162 -13.94 -9.19 7.23
N GLN A 163 -15.01 -9.89 6.89
CA GLN A 163 -15.18 -11.31 7.19
C GLN A 163 -14.08 -12.13 6.51
N LYS A 164 -13.81 -11.89 5.22
CA LYS A 164 -12.78 -12.61 4.47
C LYS A 164 -11.37 -12.35 5.00
N ILE A 165 -11.06 -11.13 5.40
CA ILE A 165 -9.77 -10.80 6.02
C ILE A 165 -9.63 -11.57 7.35
N LYS A 166 -10.67 -11.58 8.20
CA LYS A 166 -10.67 -12.35 9.46
C LYS A 166 -10.50 -13.84 9.22
N GLU A 167 -11.23 -14.41 8.27
CA GLU A 167 -11.12 -15.83 7.92
C GLU A 167 -9.69 -16.20 7.51
N ILE A 168 -9.04 -15.38 6.68
CA ILE A 168 -7.67 -15.63 6.20
C ILE A 168 -6.64 -15.45 7.32
N LEU A 169 -6.78 -14.42 8.14
CA LEU A 169 -5.81 -14.11 9.22
C LEU A 169 -5.93 -15.07 10.41
N LEU A 170 -7.13 -15.59 10.67
CA LEU A 170 -7.40 -16.52 11.79
C LEU A 170 -7.42 -17.99 11.37
N ALA A 171 -7.27 -18.28 10.06
CA ALA A 171 -7.09 -19.65 9.61
C ALA A 171 -5.77 -20.19 10.20
N ASP A 172 -5.88 -21.21 11.03
CA ASP A 172 -4.72 -21.93 11.56
C ASP A 172 -3.88 -22.44 10.38
N HIS A 173 -2.64 -21.99 10.32
CA HIS A 173 -1.64 -22.48 9.38
C HIS A 173 -0.81 -23.58 10.01
#